data_8fe8f13a3ea90a89605e0df2162ddc6f
#
_entry.id   8fe8f13a3ea90a89605e0df2162ddc6f
#
_cell.length_a   1.000
_cell.length_b   1.000
_cell.length_c   1.000
_cell.angle_alpha   90.00
_cell.angle_beta   90.00
_cell.angle_gamma   90.00
#
_symmetry.space_group_name_H-M   'P 1'
#
loop_
_entity.id
_entity.type
_entity.pdbx_description
1 polymer ?
#
loop_
_entity_poly.entity_id
_entity_poly.type
_entity_poly.pdbx_seq_one_letter_code
_entity_poly.pdbx_strand_id
1 'polypeptide(L)'
;MNVSEKLKGLKNFNLFMALLHFVQGVAMLFLAKNFTLPINVGFLNFDYATQKLVSASETIYNLPLVWLIAGFLFMSAIAHLIIATVYNKTYNENLEKGINKARWIEYAFSASTMMVAISMLVGIYDLGSLIMIFALTAVMNLLGLLMEVHNQTTEKTNWLSYYIGCFAGAIPWIVVAIFFYAANKYGTGQIPTFVYWIYVSIFLFFNCFAINMVLQYKKIGAWQDYLYGERVYIILSLVAKSLLAWQVYAGTLRP
;
A
#
# COMPACT_ATOMS: atom_id res chain seq x y z
N MET A 1 -18.60 -19.11 19.44
CA MET A 1 -17.18 -19.51 19.18
C MET A 1 -16.32 -18.92 20.27
N ASN A 2 -15.52 -19.70 20.98
CA ASN A 2 -14.62 -19.19 21.99
C ASN A 2 -13.39 -18.49 21.33
N VAL A 3 -12.63 -17.71 22.12
CA VAL A 3 -11.48 -16.93 21.60
C VAL A 3 -10.43 -17.85 20.95
N SER A 4 -10.13 -18.99 21.54
CA SER A 4 -9.16 -19.95 21.00
C SER A 4 -9.56 -20.49 19.63
N GLU A 5 -10.84 -20.80 19.42
CA GLU A 5 -11.37 -21.22 18.11
C GLU A 5 -11.26 -20.11 17.06
N LYS A 6 -11.54 -18.86 17.44
CA LYS A 6 -11.37 -17.69 16.56
C LYS A 6 -9.93 -17.51 16.14
N LEU A 7 -8.97 -17.61 17.07
CA LEU A 7 -7.54 -17.49 16.79
C LEU A 7 -7.03 -18.64 15.90
N LYS A 8 -7.48 -19.88 16.14
CA LYS A 8 -7.17 -21.03 15.26
C LYS A 8 -7.72 -20.81 13.86
N GLY A 9 -8.96 -20.31 13.75
CA GLY A 9 -9.57 -19.97 12.47
C GLY A 9 -8.78 -18.87 11.75
N LEU A 10 -8.29 -17.87 12.48
CA LEU A 10 -7.48 -16.79 11.92
C LEU A 10 -6.11 -17.26 11.44
N LYS A 11 -5.47 -18.22 12.14
CA LYS A 11 -4.24 -18.88 11.69
C LYS A 11 -4.42 -19.54 10.33
N ASN A 12 -5.46 -20.36 10.17
CA ASN A 12 -5.74 -21.04 8.91
C ASN A 12 -6.08 -20.03 7.79
N PHE A 13 -6.78 -18.96 8.15
CA PHE A 13 -7.08 -17.88 7.21
C PHE A 13 -5.80 -17.18 6.72
N ASN A 14 -4.85 -16.89 7.61
CA ASN A 14 -3.56 -16.34 7.23
C ASN A 14 -2.76 -17.29 6.32
N LEU A 15 -2.76 -18.60 6.57
CA LEU A 15 -2.11 -19.57 5.68
C LEU A 15 -2.74 -19.57 4.28
N PHE A 16 -4.06 -19.50 4.19
CA PHE A 16 -4.76 -19.41 2.92
C PHE A 16 -4.43 -18.11 2.18
N MET A 17 -4.37 -16.97 2.90
CA MET A 17 -3.97 -15.68 2.33
C MET A 17 -2.51 -15.68 1.85
N ALA A 18 -1.60 -16.32 2.61
CA ALA A 18 -0.22 -16.49 2.19
C ALA A 18 -0.13 -17.20 0.84
N LEU A 19 -0.87 -18.31 0.70
CA LEU A 19 -0.92 -19.06 -0.56
C LEU A 19 -1.50 -18.24 -1.71
N LEU A 20 -2.63 -17.54 -1.48
CA LEU A 20 -3.26 -16.72 -2.53
C LEU A 20 -2.34 -15.59 -3.02
N HIS A 21 -1.72 -14.85 -2.09
CA HIS A 21 -0.78 -13.80 -2.47
C HIS A 21 0.44 -14.35 -3.19
N PHE A 22 0.98 -15.48 -2.72
CA PHE A 22 2.13 -16.13 -3.36
C PHE A 22 1.81 -16.57 -4.80
N VAL A 23 0.70 -17.27 -4.99
CA VAL A 23 0.27 -17.74 -6.32
C VAL A 23 0.07 -16.55 -7.28
N GLN A 24 -0.56 -15.48 -6.81
CA GLN A 24 -0.73 -14.27 -7.63
C GLN A 24 0.62 -13.61 -7.97
N GLY A 25 1.54 -13.51 -7.00
CA GLY A 25 2.88 -12.96 -7.24
C GLY A 25 3.66 -13.77 -8.29
N VAL A 26 3.61 -15.11 -8.19
CA VAL A 26 4.19 -16.01 -9.19
C VAL A 26 3.51 -15.85 -10.54
N ALA A 27 2.18 -15.80 -10.58
CA ALA A 27 1.43 -15.60 -11.82
C ALA A 27 1.82 -14.28 -12.51
N MET A 28 1.98 -13.19 -11.76
CA MET A 28 2.43 -11.90 -12.32
C MET A 28 3.80 -12.03 -12.99
N LEU A 29 4.76 -12.71 -12.37
CA LEU A 29 6.10 -12.88 -12.94
C LEU A 29 6.10 -13.71 -14.24
N PHE A 30 5.23 -14.72 -14.34
CA PHE A 30 5.18 -15.59 -15.51
C PHE A 30 4.32 -15.04 -16.67
N LEU A 31 3.24 -14.31 -16.33
CA LEU A 31 2.26 -13.86 -17.33
C LEU A 31 2.57 -12.47 -17.90
N ALA A 32 3.34 -11.65 -17.16
CA ALA A 32 3.60 -10.28 -17.56
C ALA A 32 4.64 -10.19 -18.67
N LYS A 33 4.35 -9.35 -19.67
CA LYS A 33 5.38 -8.93 -20.64
C LYS A 33 6.38 -7.97 -19.97
N ASN A 34 7.53 -7.85 -20.59
CA ASN A 34 8.53 -6.88 -20.16
C ASN A 34 8.05 -5.45 -20.43
N PHE A 35 7.69 -4.73 -19.37
CA PHE A 35 7.30 -3.33 -19.40
C PHE A 35 8.05 -2.59 -18.31
N THR A 36 8.85 -1.62 -18.69
CA THR A 36 9.70 -0.86 -17.78
C THR A 36 9.26 0.60 -17.72
N LEU A 37 9.46 1.22 -16.56
CA LEU A 37 9.27 2.65 -16.35
C LEU A 37 10.59 3.27 -15.86
N PRO A 38 10.95 4.48 -16.34
CA PRO A 38 12.21 5.11 -15.96
C PRO A 38 12.17 5.57 -14.51
N ILE A 39 13.32 5.52 -13.84
CA ILE A 39 13.59 6.24 -12.60
C ILE A 39 14.60 7.32 -12.92
N ASN A 40 14.21 8.57 -12.70
CA ASN A 40 14.96 9.74 -13.08
C ASN A 40 15.52 10.47 -11.85
N VAL A 41 16.65 11.16 -12.03
CA VAL A 41 17.15 12.15 -11.08
C VAL A 41 17.26 13.47 -11.80
N GLY A 42 16.56 14.48 -11.27
CA GLY A 42 16.66 15.86 -11.73
C GLY A 42 17.82 16.59 -11.06
N PHE A 43 18.53 17.42 -11.81
CA PHE A 43 19.63 18.25 -11.32
C PHE A 43 19.74 19.55 -12.12
N LEU A 44 20.52 20.49 -11.59
CA LEU A 44 20.85 21.73 -12.30
C LEU A 44 22.17 21.54 -13.05
N ASN A 45 22.16 21.82 -14.34
CA ASN A 45 23.34 21.86 -15.20
C ASN A 45 23.64 23.28 -15.60
N PHE A 46 24.93 23.65 -15.67
CA PHE A 46 25.35 24.96 -16.14
C PHE A 46 25.52 24.95 -17.66
N ASP A 47 24.66 25.72 -18.34
CA ASP A 47 24.78 25.91 -19.78
C ASP A 47 25.77 27.03 -20.09
N TYR A 48 26.91 26.68 -20.65
CA TYR A 48 27.99 27.62 -21.00
C TYR A 48 27.62 28.58 -22.13
N ALA A 49 26.65 28.19 -23.01
CA ALA A 49 26.23 29.06 -24.11
C ALA A 49 25.34 30.20 -23.62
N THR A 50 24.43 29.89 -22.70
CA THR A 50 23.47 30.88 -22.14
C THR A 50 23.92 31.48 -20.81
N GLN A 51 25.04 30.98 -20.22
CA GLN A 51 25.56 31.35 -18.90
C GLN A 51 24.51 31.23 -17.78
N LYS A 52 23.65 30.19 -17.85
CA LYS A 52 22.54 29.97 -16.90
C LYS A 52 22.55 28.56 -16.38
N LEU A 53 22.02 28.39 -15.18
CA LEU A 53 21.62 27.08 -14.67
C LEU A 53 20.31 26.66 -15.33
N VAL A 54 20.32 25.51 -15.97
CA VAL A 54 19.16 24.90 -16.62
C VAL A 54 18.81 23.59 -15.94
N SER A 55 17.51 23.28 -15.87
CA SER A 55 17.07 21.99 -15.35
C SER A 55 17.46 20.87 -16.32
N ALA A 56 18.06 19.83 -15.79
CA ALA A 56 18.40 18.60 -16.52
C ALA A 56 17.86 17.39 -15.75
N SER A 57 17.69 16.27 -16.44
CA SER A 57 17.23 15.02 -15.85
C SER A 57 17.92 13.86 -16.54
N GLU A 58 18.30 12.84 -15.75
CA GLU A 58 18.94 11.62 -16.24
C GLU A 58 18.18 10.40 -15.75
N THR A 59 17.98 9.42 -16.62
CA THR A 59 17.40 8.12 -16.25
C THR A 59 18.49 7.23 -15.68
N ILE A 60 18.40 6.95 -14.38
CA ILE A 60 19.40 6.13 -13.68
C ILE A 60 19.06 4.63 -13.72
N TYR A 61 17.78 4.29 -13.91
CA TYR A 61 17.33 2.91 -13.98
C TYR A 61 15.99 2.78 -14.71
N ASN A 62 15.81 1.69 -15.45
CA ASN A 62 14.51 1.32 -16.04
C ASN A 62 13.93 0.15 -15.23
N LEU A 63 12.98 0.46 -14.36
CA LEU A 63 12.38 -0.50 -13.43
C LEU A 63 11.30 -1.34 -14.13
N PRO A 64 11.43 -2.67 -14.17
CA PRO A 64 10.35 -3.54 -14.62
C PRO A 64 9.15 -3.41 -13.66
N LEU A 65 8.01 -2.92 -14.17
CA LEU A 65 6.82 -2.65 -13.35
C LEU A 65 6.33 -3.91 -12.62
N VAL A 66 6.49 -5.07 -13.23
CA VAL A 66 6.10 -6.36 -12.64
C VAL A 66 6.81 -6.64 -11.32
N TRP A 67 8.02 -6.11 -11.09
CA TRP A 67 8.73 -6.30 -9.82
C TRP A 67 8.05 -5.58 -8.65
N LEU A 68 7.48 -4.40 -8.89
CA LEU A 68 6.68 -3.72 -7.86
C LEU A 68 5.40 -4.51 -7.57
N ILE A 69 4.73 -4.99 -8.64
CA ILE A 69 3.46 -5.72 -8.52
C ILE A 69 3.66 -7.06 -7.80
N ALA A 70 4.61 -7.88 -8.25
CA ALA A 70 4.94 -9.13 -7.58
C ALA A 70 5.50 -8.89 -6.18
N GLY A 71 6.29 -7.81 -6.00
CA GLY A 71 6.92 -7.44 -4.75
C GLY A 71 5.92 -7.23 -3.62
N PHE A 72 4.89 -6.39 -3.79
CA PHE A 72 3.91 -6.19 -2.72
C PHE A 72 3.05 -7.44 -2.44
N LEU A 73 2.83 -8.30 -3.45
CA LEU A 73 2.15 -9.58 -3.25
C LEU A 73 3.01 -10.55 -2.43
N PHE A 74 4.31 -10.67 -2.76
CA PHE A 74 5.23 -11.52 -1.98
C PHE A 74 5.46 -10.99 -0.57
N MET A 75 5.56 -9.67 -0.36
CA MET A 75 5.63 -9.10 1.00
C MET A 75 4.45 -9.56 1.84
N SER A 76 3.22 -9.51 1.30
CA SER A 76 2.03 -9.99 2.01
C SER A 76 2.02 -11.51 2.21
N ALA A 77 2.43 -12.29 1.21
CA ALA A 77 2.54 -13.73 1.33
C ALA A 77 3.50 -14.13 2.47
N ILE A 78 4.68 -13.51 2.51
CA ILE A 78 5.69 -13.76 3.54
C ILE A 78 5.18 -13.34 4.92
N ALA A 79 4.57 -12.17 5.04
CA ALA A 79 4.03 -11.68 6.31
C ALA A 79 2.94 -12.61 6.85
N HIS A 80 1.97 -13.01 6.02
CA HIS A 80 0.93 -13.95 6.40
C HIS A 80 1.50 -15.33 6.81
N LEU A 81 2.53 -15.81 6.11
CA LEU A 81 3.21 -17.06 6.45
C LEU A 81 3.92 -16.94 7.81
N ILE A 82 4.67 -15.86 8.05
CA ILE A 82 5.36 -15.60 9.33
C ILE A 82 4.35 -15.53 10.48
N ILE A 83 3.25 -14.78 10.31
CA ILE A 83 2.17 -14.65 11.30
C ILE A 83 1.54 -16.00 11.63
N ALA A 84 1.34 -16.84 10.64
CA ALA A 84 0.71 -18.14 10.83
C ALA A 84 1.66 -19.23 11.36
N THR A 85 2.98 -19.00 11.33
CA THR A 85 4.00 -19.98 11.72
C THR A 85 4.85 -19.49 12.89
N VAL A 86 6.03 -18.95 12.61
CA VAL A 86 7.05 -18.63 13.63
C VAL A 86 6.64 -17.49 14.58
N TYR A 87 5.80 -16.59 14.14
CA TYR A 87 5.32 -15.45 14.93
C TYR A 87 3.93 -15.69 15.55
N ASN A 88 3.32 -16.84 15.35
CA ASN A 88 1.91 -17.09 15.69
C ASN A 88 1.58 -16.89 17.18
N LYS A 89 2.47 -17.32 18.08
CA LYS A 89 2.27 -17.15 19.53
C LYS A 89 2.19 -15.65 19.88
N THR A 90 3.21 -14.88 19.51
CA THR A 90 3.29 -13.44 19.78
C THR A 90 2.16 -12.67 19.08
N TYR A 91 1.77 -13.10 17.87
CA TYR A 91 0.64 -12.54 17.15
C TYR A 91 -0.66 -12.69 17.95
N ASN A 92 -0.96 -13.89 18.45
CA ASN A 92 -2.16 -14.13 19.25
C ASN A 92 -2.16 -13.31 20.55
N GLU A 93 -1.03 -13.28 21.27
CA GLU A 93 -0.87 -12.46 22.49
C GLU A 93 -1.09 -10.95 22.23
N ASN A 94 -0.66 -10.47 21.08
CA ASN A 94 -0.89 -9.09 20.68
C ASN A 94 -2.36 -8.84 20.31
N LEU A 95 -3.02 -9.75 19.59
CA LEU A 95 -4.43 -9.63 19.21
C LEU A 95 -5.35 -9.61 20.44
N GLU A 96 -5.05 -10.40 21.49
CA GLU A 96 -5.78 -10.39 22.75
C GLU A 96 -5.71 -9.02 23.46
N LYS A 97 -4.64 -8.27 23.19
CA LYS A 97 -4.47 -6.87 23.68
C LYS A 97 -5.03 -5.82 22.72
N GLY A 98 -5.60 -6.23 21.58
CA GLY A 98 -6.08 -5.31 20.56
C GLY A 98 -4.98 -4.59 19.78
N ILE A 99 -3.84 -5.26 19.56
CA ILE A 99 -2.69 -4.75 18.79
C ILE A 99 -2.33 -5.72 17.68
N ASN A 100 -2.00 -5.22 16.50
CA ASN A 100 -1.36 -6.03 15.45
C ASN A 100 -0.14 -5.34 14.85
N LYS A 101 1.01 -5.50 15.48
CA LYS A 101 2.29 -4.92 15.03
C LYS A 101 2.69 -5.42 13.63
N ALA A 102 2.51 -6.72 13.37
CA ALA A 102 2.90 -7.34 12.11
C ALA A 102 2.15 -6.75 10.92
N ARG A 103 0.83 -6.50 11.05
CA ARG A 103 0.01 -5.86 10.03
C ARG A 103 0.53 -4.49 9.64
N TRP A 104 0.78 -3.64 10.61
CA TRP A 104 1.22 -2.26 10.35
C TRP A 104 2.60 -2.19 9.72
N ILE A 105 3.52 -3.07 10.15
CA ILE A 105 4.85 -3.18 9.54
C ILE A 105 4.73 -3.68 8.09
N GLU A 106 3.95 -4.72 7.85
CA GLU A 106 3.71 -5.22 6.49
C GLU A 106 3.11 -4.14 5.60
N TYR A 107 2.07 -3.42 6.07
CA TYR A 107 1.44 -2.34 5.30
C TYR A 107 2.39 -1.17 5.05
N ALA A 108 3.28 -0.84 5.99
CA ALA A 108 4.28 0.21 5.79
C ALA A 108 5.17 -0.06 4.57
N PHE A 109 5.45 -1.32 4.25
CA PHE A 109 6.22 -1.69 3.06
C PHE A 109 5.33 -1.94 1.84
N SER A 110 4.33 -2.82 1.98
CA SER A 110 3.53 -3.27 0.84
C SER A 110 2.64 -2.17 0.26
N ALA A 111 1.93 -1.41 1.11
CA ALA A 111 1.09 -0.30 0.64
C ALA A 111 1.92 0.86 0.07
N SER A 112 3.13 1.11 0.62
CA SER A 112 4.05 2.09 0.05
C SER A 112 4.56 1.68 -1.32
N THR A 113 4.88 0.39 -1.52
CA THR A 113 5.24 -0.16 -2.84
C THR A 113 4.07 -0.03 -3.83
N MET A 114 2.83 -0.28 -3.38
CA MET A 114 1.63 -0.05 -4.21
C MET A 114 1.52 1.42 -4.64
N MET A 115 1.72 2.37 -3.70
CA MET A 115 1.67 3.81 -4.03
C MET A 115 2.76 4.22 -5.01
N VAL A 116 3.98 3.69 -4.89
CA VAL A 116 5.05 3.91 -5.88
C VAL A 116 4.61 3.41 -7.26
N ALA A 117 4.07 2.19 -7.36
CA ALA A 117 3.60 1.66 -8.63
C ALA A 117 2.50 2.54 -9.26
N ILE A 118 1.51 2.99 -8.46
CA ILE A 118 0.44 3.90 -8.91
C ILE A 118 1.04 5.24 -9.37
N SER A 119 1.98 5.79 -8.63
CA SER A 119 2.64 7.06 -8.94
C SER A 119 3.41 6.99 -10.26
N MET A 120 4.13 5.89 -10.51
CA MET A 120 4.83 5.68 -11.77
C MET A 120 3.87 5.54 -12.96
N LEU A 121 2.70 4.93 -12.78
CA LEU A 121 1.68 4.81 -13.83
C LEU A 121 1.04 6.15 -14.24
N VAL A 122 1.09 7.16 -13.39
CA VAL A 122 0.64 8.53 -13.72
C VAL A 122 1.78 9.47 -14.14
N GLY A 123 3.02 8.93 -14.29
CA GLY A 123 4.17 9.67 -14.82
C GLY A 123 5.08 10.31 -13.77
N ILE A 124 5.00 9.90 -12.51
CA ILE A 124 5.94 10.34 -11.47
C ILE A 124 7.15 9.42 -11.52
N TYR A 125 8.26 9.90 -12.08
CA TYR A 125 9.47 9.12 -12.29
C TYR A 125 10.68 9.65 -11.50
N ASP A 126 10.58 10.84 -10.92
CA ASP A 126 11.66 11.41 -10.10
C ASP A 126 11.88 10.59 -8.83
N LEU A 127 13.12 10.13 -8.63
CA LEU A 127 13.48 9.27 -7.50
C LEU A 127 13.17 9.92 -6.15
N GLY A 128 13.45 11.23 -6.01
CA GLY A 128 13.17 11.97 -4.78
C GLY A 128 11.69 11.97 -4.44
N SER A 129 10.84 12.22 -5.44
CA SER A 129 9.38 12.17 -5.30
C SER A 129 8.88 10.77 -4.94
N LEU A 130 9.42 9.72 -5.57
CA LEU A 130 9.06 8.33 -5.28
C LEU A 130 9.45 7.92 -3.85
N ILE A 131 10.64 8.34 -3.37
CA ILE A 131 11.08 8.11 -1.99
C ILE A 131 10.15 8.83 -1.00
N MET A 132 9.78 10.09 -1.24
CA MET A 132 8.87 10.83 -0.37
C MET A 132 7.48 10.22 -0.33
N ILE A 133 6.93 9.77 -1.47
CA ILE A 133 5.64 9.08 -1.55
C ILE A 133 5.68 7.77 -0.76
N PHE A 134 6.73 6.97 -0.94
CA PHE A 134 6.93 5.75 -0.17
C PHE A 134 6.98 6.05 1.33
N ALA A 135 7.80 7.00 1.74
CA ALA A 135 7.99 7.36 3.15
C ALA A 135 6.72 7.87 3.81
N LEU A 136 5.97 8.77 3.16
CA LEU A 136 4.70 9.28 3.70
C LEU A 136 3.64 8.18 3.84
N THR A 137 3.56 7.26 2.87
CA THR A 137 2.66 6.11 2.97
C THR A 137 3.09 5.15 4.08
N ALA A 138 4.40 4.92 4.25
CA ALA A 138 4.93 4.13 5.36
C ALA A 138 4.62 4.78 6.72
N VAL A 139 4.87 6.08 6.86
CA VAL A 139 4.56 6.86 8.08
C VAL A 139 3.08 6.80 8.42
N MET A 140 2.18 6.93 7.43
CA MET A 140 0.73 6.75 7.64
C MET A 140 0.42 5.40 8.31
N ASN A 141 0.99 4.31 7.81
CA ASN A 141 0.78 2.97 8.39
C ASN A 141 1.42 2.81 9.78
N LEU A 142 2.62 3.36 9.99
CA LEU A 142 3.26 3.35 11.30
C LEU A 142 2.51 4.19 12.34
N LEU A 143 1.82 5.26 11.92
CA LEU A 143 0.90 6.02 12.79
C LEU A 143 -0.35 5.20 13.14
N GLY A 144 -0.76 4.26 12.29
CA GLY A 144 -1.75 3.23 12.64
C GLY A 144 -1.26 2.29 13.75
N LEU A 145 0.01 1.86 13.68
CA LEU A 145 0.65 1.12 14.77
C LEU A 145 0.69 1.95 16.06
N LEU A 146 1.13 3.21 15.96
CA LEU A 146 1.20 4.12 17.11
C LEU A 146 -0.18 4.32 17.74
N MET A 147 -1.25 4.42 16.94
CA MET A 147 -2.63 4.49 17.41
C MET A 147 -2.98 3.28 18.31
N GLU A 148 -2.65 2.05 17.88
CA GLU A 148 -2.93 0.84 18.66
C GLU A 148 -2.07 0.77 19.93
N VAL A 149 -0.78 1.08 19.85
CA VAL A 149 0.15 0.99 20.99
C VAL A 149 -0.14 2.10 22.03
N HIS A 150 -0.32 3.34 21.60
CA HIS A 150 -0.57 4.47 22.49
C HIS A 150 -1.89 4.28 23.26
N ASN A 151 -2.93 3.83 22.59
CA ASN A 151 -4.24 3.65 23.22
C ASN A 151 -4.32 2.46 24.20
N GLN A 152 -3.24 1.69 24.39
CA GLN A 152 -3.14 0.71 25.48
C GLN A 152 -3.03 1.37 26.86
N THR A 153 -2.54 2.59 26.93
CA THR A 153 -2.24 3.31 28.17
C THR A 153 -3.18 4.50 28.41
N THR A 154 -4.18 4.70 27.56
CA THR A 154 -5.12 5.83 27.66
C THR A 154 -6.49 5.35 28.13
N GLU A 155 -7.12 6.08 29.05
CA GLU A 155 -8.51 5.82 29.49
C GLU A 155 -9.54 6.10 28.40
N LYS A 156 -9.28 7.12 27.57
CA LYS A 156 -10.10 7.50 26.42
C LYS A 156 -9.28 7.41 25.14
N THR A 157 -9.92 6.99 24.06
CA THR A 157 -9.24 6.90 22.75
C THR A 157 -8.64 8.23 22.35
N ASN A 158 -7.31 8.24 22.17
CA ASN A 158 -6.57 9.37 21.62
C ASN A 158 -6.46 9.22 20.10
N TRP A 159 -7.08 10.11 19.36
CA TRP A 159 -7.17 10.09 17.90
C TRP A 159 -6.03 10.84 17.19
N LEU A 160 -5.08 11.42 17.93
CA LEU A 160 -4.04 12.28 17.34
C LEU A 160 -3.24 11.55 16.26
N SER A 161 -2.75 10.33 16.55
CA SER A 161 -2.00 9.51 15.59
C SER A 161 -2.83 9.20 14.34
N TYR A 162 -4.13 8.94 14.50
CA TYR A 162 -5.04 8.71 13.40
C TYR A 162 -5.16 9.92 12.47
N TYR A 163 -5.38 11.12 13.04
CA TYR A 163 -5.51 12.34 12.24
C TYR A 163 -4.22 12.71 11.50
N ILE A 164 -3.07 12.57 12.18
CA ILE A 164 -1.76 12.80 11.54
C ILE A 164 -1.52 11.75 10.45
N GLY A 165 -1.92 10.49 10.68
CA GLY A 165 -1.85 9.42 9.69
C GLY A 165 -2.71 9.71 8.46
N CYS A 166 -3.95 10.15 8.64
CA CYS A 166 -4.82 10.56 7.53
C CYS A 166 -4.22 11.71 6.72
N PHE A 167 -3.63 12.70 7.39
CA PHE A 167 -2.94 13.81 6.73
C PHE A 167 -1.74 13.31 5.91
N ALA A 168 -0.87 12.50 6.50
CA ALA A 168 0.29 11.94 5.80
C ALA A 168 -0.12 11.09 4.60
N GLY A 169 -1.18 10.28 4.75
CA GLY A 169 -1.69 9.43 3.68
C GLY A 169 -2.41 10.18 2.56
N ALA A 170 -3.00 11.35 2.84
CA ALA A 170 -3.66 12.16 1.82
C ALA A 170 -2.67 12.77 0.81
N ILE A 171 -1.45 13.11 1.25
CA ILE A 171 -0.47 13.81 0.41
C ILE A 171 -0.08 13.02 -0.84
N PRO A 172 0.31 11.72 -0.78
CA PRO A 172 0.58 10.92 -1.97
C PRO A 172 -0.59 10.92 -2.96
N TRP A 173 -1.84 10.82 -2.48
CA TRP A 173 -3.03 10.84 -3.34
C TRP A 173 -3.26 12.20 -4.01
N ILE A 174 -3.00 13.30 -3.30
CA ILE A 174 -3.05 14.65 -3.86
C ILE A 174 -2.00 14.81 -4.95
N VAL A 175 -0.77 14.35 -4.72
CA VAL A 175 0.31 14.40 -5.73
C VAL A 175 -0.08 13.59 -6.97
N VAL A 176 -0.55 12.36 -6.79
CA VAL A 176 -1.04 11.53 -7.91
C VAL A 176 -2.17 12.22 -8.66
N ALA A 177 -3.13 12.86 -7.96
CA ALA A 177 -4.22 13.61 -8.58
C ALA A 177 -3.73 14.82 -9.41
N ILE A 178 -2.70 15.54 -8.93
CA ILE A 178 -2.10 16.66 -9.66
C ILE A 178 -1.48 16.17 -10.98
N PHE A 179 -0.69 15.10 -10.95
CA PHE A 179 -0.08 14.52 -12.15
C PHE A 179 -1.14 13.99 -13.11
N PHE A 180 -2.17 13.35 -12.59
CA PHE A 180 -3.31 12.86 -13.36
C PHE A 180 -4.05 14.00 -14.05
N TYR A 181 -4.33 15.09 -13.33
CA TYR A 181 -4.93 16.29 -13.89
C TYR A 181 -4.03 16.92 -14.97
N ALA A 182 -2.73 17.05 -14.71
CA ALA A 182 -1.78 17.61 -15.66
C ALA A 182 -1.71 16.78 -16.95
N ALA A 183 -1.68 15.46 -16.84
CA ALA A 183 -1.70 14.57 -18.00
C ALA A 183 -2.98 14.71 -18.84
N ASN A 184 -4.14 14.90 -18.19
CA ASN A 184 -5.39 15.16 -18.91
C ASN A 184 -5.43 16.54 -19.59
N LYS A 185 -4.88 17.56 -18.94
CA LYS A 185 -5.01 18.94 -19.41
C LYS A 185 -3.95 19.32 -20.45
N TYR A 186 -2.74 18.84 -20.27
CA TYR A 186 -1.58 19.25 -21.08
C TYR A 186 -1.04 18.12 -21.96
N GLY A 187 -1.46 16.87 -21.73
CA GLY A 187 -1.05 15.72 -22.53
C GLY A 187 -1.66 15.76 -23.93
N THR A 188 -0.93 15.28 -24.92
CA THR A 188 -1.40 15.18 -26.32
C THR A 188 -2.16 13.87 -26.59
N GLY A 189 -2.13 12.93 -25.67
CA GLY A 189 -2.80 11.62 -25.74
C GLY A 189 -3.83 11.44 -24.65
N GLN A 190 -4.76 10.49 -24.85
CA GLN A 190 -5.71 10.12 -23.82
C GLN A 190 -5.04 9.20 -22.79
N ILE A 191 -5.27 9.46 -21.50
CA ILE A 191 -4.87 8.54 -20.43
C ILE A 191 -5.66 7.24 -20.62
N PRO A 192 -5.01 6.07 -20.59
CA PRO A 192 -5.70 4.78 -20.69
C PRO A 192 -6.77 4.62 -19.59
N THR A 193 -7.94 4.13 -19.97
CA THR A 193 -9.11 4.01 -19.07
C THR A 193 -8.81 3.20 -17.80
N PHE A 194 -7.93 2.20 -17.88
CA PHE A 194 -7.58 1.39 -16.71
C PHE A 194 -6.88 2.21 -15.60
N VAL A 195 -6.15 3.28 -15.94
CA VAL A 195 -5.49 4.16 -14.95
C VAL A 195 -6.53 4.91 -14.11
N TYR A 196 -7.64 5.35 -14.73
CA TYR A 196 -8.77 5.93 -13.99
C TYR A 196 -9.36 4.93 -12.99
N TRP A 197 -9.57 3.68 -13.43
CA TRP A 197 -10.10 2.64 -12.56
C TRP A 197 -9.15 2.29 -11.42
N ILE A 198 -7.82 2.25 -11.65
CA ILE A 198 -6.83 2.08 -10.59
C ILE A 198 -6.97 3.22 -9.57
N TYR A 199 -6.94 4.48 -10.03
CA TYR A 199 -7.01 5.63 -9.15
C TYR A 199 -8.27 5.58 -8.26
N VAL A 200 -9.44 5.43 -8.85
CA VAL A 200 -10.72 5.45 -8.11
C VAL A 200 -10.82 4.24 -7.17
N SER A 201 -10.61 3.03 -7.69
CA SER A 201 -10.83 1.81 -6.91
C SER A 201 -9.84 1.69 -5.75
N ILE A 202 -8.55 1.95 -5.99
CA ILE A 202 -7.54 1.81 -4.94
C ILE A 202 -7.65 2.96 -3.92
N PHE A 203 -7.99 4.18 -4.33
CA PHE A 203 -8.30 5.26 -3.41
C PHE A 203 -9.44 4.88 -2.45
N LEU A 204 -10.53 4.30 -2.97
CA LEU A 204 -11.64 3.82 -2.14
C LEU A 204 -11.18 2.74 -1.16
N PHE A 205 -10.41 1.75 -1.61
CA PHE A 205 -9.91 0.70 -0.72
C PHE A 205 -8.98 1.25 0.36
N PHE A 206 -8.08 2.18 0.04
CA PHE A 206 -7.23 2.82 1.07
C PHE A 206 -8.07 3.50 2.15
N ASN A 207 -9.15 4.19 1.78
CA ASN A 207 -10.05 4.79 2.77
C ASN A 207 -10.81 3.73 3.59
N CYS A 208 -11.13 2.56 3.03
CA CYS A 208 -11.76 1.47 3.79
C CYS A 208 -10.90 0.98 4.97
N PHE A 209 -9.57 1.01 4.86
CA PHE A 209 -8.68 0.68 5.99
C PHE A 209 -8.81 1.69 7.13
N ALA A 210 -8.84 2.99 6.81
CA ALA A 210 -9.04 4.05 7.80
C ALA A 210 -10.43 3.95 8.45
N ILE A 211 -11.48 3.69 7.67
CA ILE A 211 -12.84 3.48 8.16
C ILE A 211 -12.90 2.25 9.07
N ASN A 212 -12.27 1.13 8.70
CA ASN A 212 -12.23 -0.08 9.51
C ASN A 212 -11.62 0.19 10.90
N MET A 213 -10.55 1.01 10.98
CA MET A 213 -9.98 1.44 12.25
C MET A 213 -10.99 2.24 13.09
N VAL A 214 -11.69 3.20 12.49
CA VAL A 214 -12.72 3.99 13.21
C VAL A 214 -13.82 3.07 13.74
N LEU A 215 -14.30 2.13 12.95
CA LEU A 215 -15.35 1.19 13.36
C LEU A 215 -14.88 0.31 14.54
N GLN A 216 -13.62 -0.16 14.52
CA GLN A 216 -13.02 -0.92 15.63
C GLN A 216 -12.95 -0.10 16.92
N TYR A 217 -12.38 1.12 16.86
CA TYR A 217 -12.23 1.96 18.05
C TYR A 217 -13.56 2.45 18.60
N LYS A 218 -14.54 2.71 17.75
CA LYS A 218 -15.91 3.07 18.17
C LYS A 218 -16.77 1.87 18.52
N LYS A 219 -16.25 0.63 18.36
CA LYS A 219 -16.96 -0.64 18.67
C LYS A 219 -18.36 -0.74 18.04
N ILE A 220 -18.48 -0.37 16.75
CA ILE A 220 -19.75 -0.31 16.04
C ILE A 220 -20.13 -1.71 15.52
N GLY A 221 -21.30 -2.22 15.91
CA GLY A 221 -21.82 -3.49 15.40
C GLY A 221 -20.87 -4.68 15.64
N ALA A 222 -20.51 -5.41 14.57
CA ALA A 222 -19.61 -6.55 14.66
C ALA A 222 -18.16 -6.18 15.05
N TRP A 223 -17.76 -4.91 14.86
CA TRP A 223 -16.44 -4.39 15.27
C TRP A 223 -16.26 -4.21 16.78
N GLN A 224 -17.25 -4.54 17.61
CA GLN A 224 -17.08 -4.74 19.05
C GLN A 224 -16.08 -5.88 19.32
N ASP A 225 -16.01 -6.87 18.44
CA ASP A 225 -14.98 -7.91 18.44
C ASP A 225 -13.77 -7.44 17.63
N TYR A 226 -12.63 -7.22 18.29
CA TYR A 226 -11.39 -6.84 17.62
C TYR A 226 -10.98 -7.81 16.52
N LEU A 227 -11.19 -9.13 16.73
CA LEU A 227 -10.85 -10.17 15.76
C LEU A 227 -11.72 -10.11 14.50
N TYR A 228 -12.92 -9.54 14.58
CA TYR A 228 -13.73 -9.27 13.39
C TYR A 228 -13.08 -8.19 12.53
N GLY A 229 -12.71 -7.06 13.11
CA GLY A 229 -12.00 -5.99 12.40
C GLY A 229 -10.67 -6.45 11.83
N GLU A 230 -9.95 -7.36 12.53
CA GLU A 230 -8.73 -7.99 12.02
C GLU A 230 -8.98 -8.79 10.74
N ARG A 231 -10.03 -9.60 10.70
CA ARG A 231 -10.43 -10.32 9.47
C ARG A 231 -10.77 -9.37 8.33
N VAL A 232 -11.45 -8.26 8.64
CA VAL A 232 -11.76 -7.24 7.63
C VAL A 232 -10.48 -6.64 7.04
N TYR A 233 -9.47 -6.32 7.87
CA TYR A 233 -8.17 -5.86 7.37
C TYR A 233 -7.50 -6.86 6.43
N ILE A 234 -7.52 -8.15 6.77
CA ILE A 234 -6.94 -9.21 5.94
C ILE A 234 -7.65 -9.29 4.58
N ILE A 235 -8.99 -9.25 4.58
CA ILE A 235 -9.80 -9.27 3.35
C ILE A 235 -9.55 -8.02 2.51
N LEU A 236 -9.55 -6.83 3.11
CA LEU A 236 -9.27 -5.57 2.42
C LEU A 236 -7.88 -5.60 1.77
N SER A 237 -6.88 -6.13 2.49
CA SER A 237 -5.52 -6.27 1.98
C SER A 237 -5.47 -7.17 0.74
N LEU A 238 -6.10 -8.35 0.80
CA LEU A 238 -6.17 -9.26 -0.34
C LEU A 238 -6.86 -8.58 -1.54
N VAL A 239 -8.05 -8.01 -1.32
CA VAL A 239 -8.86 -7.44 -2.41
C VAL A 239 -8.15 -6.26 -3.05
N ALA A 240 -7.62 -5.32 -2.26
CA ALA A 240 -6.93 -4.14 -2.79
C ALA A 240 -5.67 -4.52 -3.60
N LYS A 241 -4.85 -5.43 -3.07
CA LYS A 241 -3.62 -5.87 -3.75
C LYS A 241 -3.92 -6.68 -5.01
N SER A 242 -4.89 -7.61 -4.93
CA SER A 242 -5.33 -8.38 -6.10
C SER A 242 -5.90 -7.47 -7.18
N LEU A 243 -6.77 -6.54 -6.80
CA LEU A 243 -7.39 -5.62 -7.74
C LEU A 243 -6.34 -4.76 -8.45
N LEU A 244 -5.41 -4.15 -7.72
CA LEU A 244 -4.33 -3.37 -8.32
C LEU A 244 -3.49 -4.24 -9.27
N ALA A 245 -3.05 -5.42 -8.81
CA ALA A 245 -2.20 -6.30 -9.60
C ALA A 245 -2.87 -6.70 -10.93
N TRP A 246 -4.12 -7.12 -10.89
CA TRP A 246 -4.84 -7.55 -12.10
C TRP A 246 -5.28 -6.39 -13.00
N GLN A 247 -5.57 -5.20 -12.45
CA GLN A 247 -5.81 -3.99 -13.25
C GLN A 247 -4.54 -3.57 -14.01
N VAL A 248 -3.37 -3.58 -13.34
CA VAL A 248 -2.09 -3.28 -13.98
C VAL A 248 -1.75 -4.34 -15.04
N TYR A 249 -1.96 -5.62 -14.71
CA TYR A 249 -1.76 -6.70 -15.69
C TYR A 249 -2.63 -6.49 -16.93
N ALA A 250 -3.92 -6.31 -16.77
CA ALA A 250 -4.86 -6.15 -17.88
C ALA A 250 -4.59 -4.89 -18.73
N GLY A 251 -4.12 -3.81 -18.10
CA GLY A 251 -3.91 -2.53 -18.76
C GLY A 251 -2.52 -2.35 -19.38
N THR A 252 -1.48 -2.98 -18.79
CA THR A 252 -0.09 -2.70 -19.16
C THR A 252 0.76 -3.95 -19.38
N LEU A 253 0.60 -4.97 -18.53
CA LEU A 253 1.52 -6.11 -18.49
C LEU A 253 1.06 -7.31 -19.34
N ARG A 254 -0.16 -7.31 -19.81
CA ARG A 254 -0.67 -8.37 -20.70
C ARG A 254 0.10 -8.34 -22.02
N PRO A 255 0.55 -9.51 -22.55
CA PRO A 255 1.18 -9.66 -23.88
C PRO A 255 0.32 -9.12 -25.01
#